data_6b2bcd342ff0e4e1984088b76ff96daf
#
_entry.id   6b2bcd342ff0e4e1984088b76ff96daf
#
_cell.length_a   1.000
_cell.length_b   1.000
_cell.length_c   1.000
_cell.angle_alpha   90.00
_cell.angle_beta   90.00
_cell.angle_gamma   90.00
#
_symmetry.space_group_name_H-M   'P 1'
#
loop_
_entity.id
_entity.type
_entity.pdbx_description
1 polymer ?
#
loop_
_entity_poly.entity_id
_entity_poly.type
_entity_poly.pdbx_seq_one_letter_code
_entity_poly.pdbx_strand_id
1 'polypeptide(L)'
;MSESLAIELKGITKTFGSIVANKDVNLQVKKSEILAILGENGSGKTTLMNMLSGIYFPDEGQIFINGKEVVIKSPKDSFECGIGMVHQHFKLVDVFNATENIVLGVNDGKKFNLKEAEKKVREITDKYGFEIDLNRKIYEMSVSEKQTVEIIKVLYRGADILILDEPTAVLTPHETDKLFDVLRKMRADGKSIIIITHKLHEVLALSDRVAVLRKGEYIGTVETKDATEQSLTEMMVGKKISLNIERTDPVNPADMLMVKHISAKNAEGRMILDDISFTARSGEILGIAGIAGSGQREMLEAVAGLQNLENGEIFYNTQDGETVNLRDKTPTQIRELGVRLSFVPEDRLGMGLVGNMDITDNMMLRSYKKGHSLFVDRKNPKDLAENIIQSLEVVTPGTATPCVSFRAVMFKKYLWAERLL
;
A
#
# COMPACT_ATOMS: atom_id res chain seq x y z
N MET A 1 -35.75 5.98 16.87
CA MET A 1 -35.59 4.62 16.37
C MET A 1 -34.14 4.24 16.63
N SER A 2 -33.85 3.14 17.34
CA SER A 2 -32.47 2.70 17.52
C SER A 2 -31.91 2.34 16.14
N GLU A 3 -30.81 2.99 15.75
CA GLU A 3 -30.12 2.68 14.51
C GLU A 3 -29.73 1.18 14.52
N SER A 4 -30.11 0.44 13.49
CA SER A 4 -29.82 -0.99 13.42
C SER A 4 -28.34 -1.18 13.01
N LEU A 5 -27.58 -1.82 13.88
CA LEU A 5 -26.17 -2.11 13.63
C LEU A 5 -26.02 -3.39 12.78
N ALA A 6 -25.11 -3.34 11.80
CA ALA A 6 -24.65 -4.51 11.05
C ALA A 6 -23.54 -5.22 11.82
N ILE A 7 -22.57 -4.46 12.37
CA ILE A 7 -21.48 -4.97 13.19
C ILE A 7 -21.37 -4.12 14.46
N GLU A 8 -21.12 -4.77 15.60
CA GLU A 8 -20.67 -4.12 16.82
C GLU A 8 -19.51 -4.91 17.42
N LEU A 9 -18.41 -4.22 17.65
CA LEU A 9 -17.21 -4.75 18.31
C LEU A 9 -17.12 -4.11 19.68
N LYS A 10 -16.91 -4.94 20.72
CA LYS A 10 -16.78 -4.49 22.12
C LYS A 10 -15.49 -5.03 22.72
N GLY A 11 -14.58 -4.12 23.08
CA GLY A 11 -13.36 -4.45 23.80
C GLY A 11 -12.38 -5.32 23.04
N ILE A 12 -12.39 -5.29 21.70
CA ILE A 12 -11.56 -6.20 20.88
C ILE A 12 -10.08 -5.93 21.10
N THR A 13 -9.40 -6.95 21.62
CA THR A 13 -7.95 -6.94 21.84
C THR A 13 -7.29 -8.08 21.08
N LYS A 14 -6.15 -7.77 20.41
CA LYS A 14 -5.32 -8.76 19.72
C LYS A 14 -3.84 -8.48 19.91
N THR A 15 -3.12 -9.51 20.35
CA THR A 15 -1.68 -9.47 20.58
C THR A 15 -0.95 -10.49 19.69
N PHE A 16 0.29 -10.18 19.34
CA PHE A 16 1.20 -11.11 18.66
C PHE A 16 2.55 -11.07 19.40
N GLY A 17 2.76 -12.01 20.29
CA GLY A 17 3.90 -11.98 21.21
C GLY A 17 3.88 -10.73 22.10
N SER A 18 4.90 -9.90 22.02
CA SER A 18 4.98 -8.62 22.77
C SER A 18 4.27 -7.45 22.08
N ILE A 19 3.72 -7.64 20.88
CA ILE A 19 3.12 -6.55 20.10
C ILE A 19 1.61 -6.58 20.27
N VAL A 20 1.03 -5.51 20.81
CA VAL A 20 -0.41 -5.28 20.87
C VAL A 20 -0.84 -4.65 19.53
N ALA A 21 -1.53 -5.42 18.69
CA ALA A 21 -1.98 -4.96 17.38
C ALA A 21 -3.31 -4.19 17.44
N ASN A 22 -4.20 -4.61 18.33
CA ASN A 22 -5.45 -3.91 18.68
C ASN A 22 -5.63 -3.99 20.20
N LYS A 23 -6.10 -2.91 20.81
CA LYS A 23 -6.32 -2.80 22.24
C LYS A 23 -7.65 -2.15 22.53
N ASP A 24 -8.52 -2.88 23.19
CA ASP A 24 -9.87 -2.41 23.63
C ASP A 24 -10.64 -1.66 22.53
N VAL A 25 -10.69 -2.21 21.32
CA VAL A 25 -11.33 -1.55 20.18
C VAL A 25 -12.84 -1.72 20.27
N ASN A 26 -13.55 -0.57 20.30
CA ASN A 26 -15.00 -0.48 20.28
C ASN A 26 -15.45 0.19 18.97
N LEU A 27 -16.07 -0.57 18.06
CA LEU A 27 -16.45 -0.09 16.73
C LEU A 27 -17.87 -0.51 16.39
N GLN A 28 -18.63 0.41 15.79
CA GLN A 28 -19.99 0.15 15.33
C GLN A 28 -20.12 0.48 13.85
N VAL A 29 -20.70 -0.45 13.09
CA VAL A 29 -21.06 -0.29 11.67
C VAL A 29 -22.56 -0.35 11.56
N LYS A 30 -23.18 0.69 11.00
CA LYS A 30 -24.64 0.75 10.78
C LYS A 30 -25.01 -0.09 9.56
N LYS A 31 -26.30 -0.49 9.47
CA LYS A 31 -26.80 -1.13 8.25
C LYS A 31 -26.85 -0.12 7.11
N SER A 32 -26.51 -0.60 5.90
CA SER A 32 -26.58 0.21 4.68
C SER A 32 -25.72 1.48 4.74
N GLU A 33 -24.58 1.42 5.43
CA GLU A 33 -23.59 2.50 5.41
C GLU A 33 -22.28 2.08 4.74
N ILE A 34 -21.53 3.07 4.29
CA ILE A 34 -20.13 2.94 3.93
C ILE A 34 -19.29 3.56 5.05
N LEU A 35 -18.67 2.71 5.88
CA LEU A 35 -17.75 3.13 6.93
C LEU A 35 -16.31 3.05 6.42
N ALA A 36 -15.59 4.17 6.45
CA ALA A 36 -14.16 4.16 6.22
C ALA A 36 -13.39 3.91 7.52
N ILE A 37 -12.40 3.02 7.49
CA ILE A 37 -11.44 2.83 8.58
C ILE A 37 -10.11 3.45 8.17
N LEU A 38 -9.77 4.53 8.85
CA LEU A 38 -8.62 5.36 8.57
C LEU A 38 -7.54 5.16 9.66
N GLY A 39 -6.30 5.34 9.31
CA GLY A 39 -5.16 5.27 10.23
C GLY A 39 -3.86 5.04 9.49
N GLU A 40 -2.74 5.33 10.14
CA GLU A 40 -1.41 5.07 9.57
C GLU A 40 -1.19 3.57 9.32
N ASN A 41 -0.20 3.28 8.49
CA ASN A 41 0.21 1.88 8.30
C ASN A 41 0.69 1.30 9.64
N GLY A 42 0.21 0.10 9.99
CA GLY A 42 0.51 -0.53 11.29
C GLY A 42 -0.40 -0.09 12.44
N SER A 43 -1.42 0.74 12.21
CA SER A 43 -2.39 1.14 13.24
C SER A 43 -3.39 0.04 13.64
N GLY A 44 -3.31 -1.16 13.05
CA GLY A 44 -4.14 -2.31 13.41
C GLY A 44 -5.39 -2.52 12.52
N LYS A 45 -5.63 -1.72 11.48
CA LYS A 45 -6.81 -1.80 10.60
C LYS A 45 -7.02 -3.19 9.98
N THR A 46 -6.02 -3.67 9.23
CA THR A 46 -6.07 -4.99 8.59
C THR A 46 -6.17 -6.12 9.63
N THR A 47 -5.51 -5.98 10.79
CA THR A 47 -5.63 -6.97 11.87
C THR A 47 -7.05 -7.05 12.41
N LEU A 48 -7.70 -5.89 12.64
CA LEU A 48 -9.09 -5.83 13.09
C LEU A 48 -10.04 -6.48 12.08
N MET A 49 -9.87 -6.19 10.80
CA MET A 49 -10.70 -6.79 9.74
C MET A 49 -10.42 -8.27 9.52
N ASN A 50 -9.19 -8.69 9.72
CA ASN A 50 -8.83 -10.12 9.69
C ASN A 50 -9.48 -10.92 10.83
N MET A 51 -9.84 -10.30 11.94
CA MET A 51 -10.64 -10.96 12.99
C MET A 51 -12.10 -11.14 12.53
N LEU A 52 -12.68 -10.15 11.84
CA LEU A 52 -14.01 -10.26 11.25
C LEU A 52 -14.07 -11.28 10.10
N SER A 53 -12.99 -11.40 9.33
CA SER A 53 -12.90 -12.38 8.24
C SER A 53 -12.51 -13.80 8.70
N GLY A 54 -12.29 -14.01 10.02
CA GLY A 54 -11.96 -15.32 10.59
C GLY A 54 -10.54 -15.81 10.32
N ILE A 55 -9.63 -14.91 9.90
CA ILE A 55 -8.19 -15.23 9.74
C ILE A 55 -7.49 -15.21 11.11
N TYR A 56 -7.86 -14.26 11.96
CA TYR A 56 -7.39 -14.18 13.33
C TYR A 56 -8.56 -14.30 14.30
N PHE A 57 -8.26 -14.81 15.49
CA PHE A 57 -9.21 -14.84 16.59
C PHE A 57 -8.83 -13.74 17.60
N PRO A 58 -9.76 -12.92 18.10
CA PRO A 58 -9.48 -11.94 19.15
C PRO A 58 -9.05 -12.64 20.45
N ASP A 59 -8.13 -12.03 21.18
CA ASP A 59 -7.71 -12.56 22.48
C ASP A 59 -8.73 -12.16 23.56
N GLU A 60 -9.36 -10.97 23.40
CA GLU A 60 -10.41 -10.47 24.29
C GLU A 60 -11.48 -9.73 23.49
N GLY A 61 -12.65 -9.56 24.08
CA GLY A 61 -13.77 -8.80 23.54
C GLY A 61 -14.83 -9.66 22.86
N GLN A 62 -15.86 -9.01 22.33
CA GLN A 62 -17.05 -9.65 21.76
C GLN A 62 -17.37 -9.05 20.38
N ILE A 63 -17.86 -9.90 19.48
CA ILE A 63 -18.31 -9.52 18.14
C ILE A 63 -19.81 -9.76 18.03
N PHE A 64 -20.55 -8.76 17.61
CA PHE A 64 -21.98 -8.86 17.35
C PHE A 64 -22.26 -8.57 15.89
N ILE A 65 -23.01 -9.44 15.22
CA ILE A 65 -23.50 -9.29 13.85
C ILE A 65 -25.01 -9.24 13.84
N ASN A 66 -25.58 -8.15 13.30
CA ASN A 66 -27.02 -7.92 13.33
C ASN A 66 -27.62 -8.06 14.74
N GLY A 67 -26.91 -7.61 15.77
CA GLY A 67 -27.33 -7.63 17.17
C GLY A 67 -27.18 -8.99 17.87
N LYS A 68 -26.66 -10.03 17.20
CA LYS A 68 -26.39 -11.33 17.80
C LYS A 68 -24.90 -11.49 18.05
N GLU A 69 -24.54 -11.93 19.26
CA GLU A 69 -23.15 -12.30 19.57
C GLU A 69 -22.75 -13.52 18.74
N VAL A 70 -21.57 -13.44 18.10
CA VAL A 70 -21.03 -14.49 17.24
C VAL A 70 -19.57 -14.77 17.56
N VAL A 71 -19.15 -15.99 17.33
CA VAL A 71 -17.76 -16.43 17.49
C VAL A 71 -17.24 -16.83 16.11
N ILE A 72 -16.34 -16.04 15.55
CA ILE A 72 -15.76 -16.24 14.21
C ILE A 72 -14.39 -16.87 14.37
N LYS A 73 -14.26 -18.18 14.12
CA LYS A 73 -13.00 -18.94 14.23
C LYS A 73 -12.36 -19.25 12.89
N SER A 74 -13.12 -19.11 11.81
CA SER A 74 -12.69 -19.45 10.47
C SER A 74 -13.33 -18.52 9.42
N PRO A 75 -12.75 -18.43 8.21
CA PRO A 75 -13.40 -17.72 7.09
C PRO A 75 -14.79 -18.27 6.75
N LYS A 76 -15.06 -19.55 7.03
CA LYS A 76 -16.38 -20.16 6.82
C LYS A 76 -17.40 -19.54 7.77
N ASP A 77 -17.08 -19.40 9.06
CA ASP A 77 -17.97 -18.78 10.05
C ASP A 77 -18.27 -17.32 9.67
N SER A 78 -17.25 -16.59 9.17
CA SER A 78 -17.41 -15.23 8.67
C SER A 78 -18.43 -15.16 7.52
N PHE A 79 -18.34 -16.05 6.53
CA PHE A 79 -19.30 -16.14 5.44
C PHE A 79 -20.71 -16.52 5.91
N GLU A 80 -20.84 -17.43 6.86
CA GLU A 80 -22.14 -17.82 7.47
C GLU A 80 -22.78 -16.62 8.20
N CYS A 81 -21.97 -15.68 8.71
CA CYS A 81 -22.44 -14.41 9.25
C CYS A 81 -22.74 -13.35 8.19
N GLY A 82 -22.60 -13.67 6.91
CA GLY A 82 -22.81 -12.71 5.79
C GLY A 82 -21.69 -11.72 5.58
N ILE A 83 -20.49 -11.97 6.12
CA ILE A 83 -19.31 -11.10 5.95
C ILE A 83 -18.44 -11.64 4.83
N GLY A 84 -18.04 -10.77 3.90
CA GLY A 84 -17.08 -11.09 2.86
C GLY A 84 -15.97 -10.04 2.78
N MET A 85 -14.73 -10.49 2.63
CA MET A 85 -13.56 -9.62 2.57
C MET A 85 -12.82 -9.77 1.23
N VAL A 86 -12.54 -8.63 0.61
CA VAL A 86 -11.63 -8.49 -0.52
C VAL A 86 -10.29 -7.98 0.03
N HIS A 87 -9.26 -8.79 -0.12
CA HIS A 87 -7.92 -8.52 0.41
C HIS A 87 -7.12 -7.63 -0.55
N GLN A 88 -6.12 -6.93 -0.02
CA GLN A 88 -5.17 -6.13 -0.79
C GLN A 88 -4.44 -6.94 -1.88
N HIS A 89 -4.15 -8.22 -1.62
CA HIS A 89 -3.60 -9.14 -2.60
C HIS A 89 -4.66 -10.14 -3.04
N PHE A 90 -4.93 -10.19 -4.34
CA PHE A 90 -5.97 -11.05 -4.91
C PHE A 90 -5.70 -12.52 -4.63
N LYS A 91 -6.76 -13.21 -4.25
CA LYS A 91 -6.73 -14.67 -4.02
C LYS A 91 -7.45 -15.39 -5.16
N LEU A 92 -6.96 -15.15 -6.39
CA LEU A 92 -7.46 -15.74 -7.62
C LEU A 92 -6.47 -16.76 -8.15
N VAL A 93 -7.00 -17.76 -8.86
CA VAL A 93 -6.21 -18.77 -9.56
C VAL A 93 -6.02 -18.28 -11.00
N ASP A 94 -4.79 -17.95 -11.37
CA ASP A 94 -4.48 -17.28 -12.64
C ASP A 94 -4.90 -18.07 -13.88
N VAL A 95 -4.78 -19.40 -13.84
CA VAL A 95 -5.12 -20.29 -14.98
C VAL A 95 -6.62 -20.53 -15.15
N PHE A 96 -7.45 -20.10 -14.20
CA PHE A 96 -8.90 -20.19 -14.26
C PHE A 96 -9.49 -18.92 -14.90
N ASN A 97 -10.72 -19.05 -15.48
CA ASN A 97 -11.46 -17.88 -15.91
C ASN A 97 -12.20 -17.20 -14.72
N ALA A 98 -12.84 -16.06 -14.98
CA ALA A 98 -13.56 -15.33 -13.94
C ALA A 98 -14.66 -16.16 -13.29
N THR A 99 -15.51 -16.82 -14.08
CA THR A 99 -16.60 -17.67 -13.57
C THR A 99 -16.06 -18.79 -12.68
N GLU A 100 -15.04 -19.52 -13.14
CA GLU A 100 -14.40 -20.60 -12.38
C GLU A 100 -13.87 -20.10 -11.02
N ASN A 101 -13.25 -18.93 -10.98
CA ASN A 101 -12.75 -18.33 -9.75
C ASN A 101 -13.88 -17.91 -8.80
N ILE A 102 -14.96 -17.33 -9.32
CA ILE A 102 -16.09 -16.87 -8.51
C ILE A 102 -16.77 -18.04 -7.80
N VAL A 103 -16.95 -19.16 -8.51
CA VAL A 103 -17.67 -20.31 -7.97
C VAL A 103 -16.80 -21.29 -7.20
N LEU A 104 -15.47 -21.12 -7.26
CA LEU A 104 -14.51 -22.01 -6.62
C LEU A 104 -14.76 -22.13 -5.11
N GLY A 105 -14.89 -23.36 -4.63
CA GLY A 105 -15.07 -23.67 -3.19
C GLY A 105 -16.49 -23.41 -2.65
N VAL A 106 -17.45 -23.07 -3.51
CA VAL A 106 -18.87 -23.01 -3.12
C VAL A 106 -19.44 -24.43 -3.18
N ASN A 107 -19.94 -24.93 -2.04
CA ASN A 107 -20.54 -26.24 -1.94
C ASN A 107 -21.90 -26.11 -1.23
N ASP A 108 -22.94 -26.06 -2.01
CA ASP A 108 -24.34 -25.96 -1.54
C ASP A 108 -24.96 -27.35 -1.30
N GLY A 109 -24.16 -28.41 -1.29
CA GLY A 109 -24.64 -29.81 -1.14
C GLY A 109 -25.39 -30.36 -2.36
N LYS A 110 -25.50 -29.57 -3.44
CA LYS A 110 -26.11 -29.97 -4.71
C LYS A 110 -25.04 -30.34 -5.74
N LYS A 111 -25.45 -31.13 -6.76
CA LYS A 111 -24.55 -31.38 -7.89
C LYS A 111 -24.22 -30.06 -8.58
N PHE A 112 -22.93 -29.71 -8.64
CA PHE A 112 -22.45 -28.46 -9.23
C PHE A 112 -22.86 -28.35 -10.70
N ASN A 113 -23.47 -27.22 -11.08
CA ASN A 113 -23.86 -26.89 -12.46
C ASN A 113 -23.27 -25.55 -12.86
N LEU A 114 -22.23 -25.57 -13.70
CA LEU A 114 -21.50 -24.38 -14.13
C LEU A 114 -22.42 -23.38 -14.88
N LYS A 115 -23.37 -23.85 -15.69
CA LYS A 115 -24.30 -22.98 -16.45
C LYS A 115 -25.24 -22.20 -15.52
N GLU A 116 -25.72 -22.85 -14.46
CA GLU A 116 -26.57 -22.19 -13.48
C GLU A 116 -25.78 -21.18 -12.64
N ALA A 117 -24.54 -21.54 -12.28
CA ALA A 117 -23.62 -20.65 -11.61
C ALA A 117 -23.28 -19.41 -12.45
N GLU A 118 -22.99 -19.59 -13.75
CA GLU A 118 -22.73 -18.49 -14.69
C GLU A 118 -23.95 -17.55 -14.80
N LYS A 119 -25.17 -18.09 -14.88
CA LYS A 119 -26.39 -17.29 -14.89
C LYS A 119 -26.49 -16.40 -13.65
N LYS A 120 -26.27 -16.96 -12.47
CA LYS A 120 -26.29 -16.22 -11.20
C LYS A 120 -25.18 -15.15 -11.14
N VAL A 121 -23.99 -15.43 -11.68
CA VAL A 121 -22.92 -14.45 -11.79
C VAL A 121 -23.33 -13.30 -12.71
N ARG A 122 -23.96 -13.58 -13.86
CA ARG A 122 -24.49 -12.55 -14.79
C ARG A 122 -25.55 -11.68 -14.12
N GLU A 123 -26.48 -12.26 -13.35
CA GLU A 123 -27.48 -11.49 -12.61
C GLU A 123 -26.82 -10.49 -11.64
N ILE A 124 -25.70 -10.86 -11.00
CA ILE A 124 -24.93 -9.97 -10.13
C ILE A 124 -24.22 -8.89 -10.96
N THR A 125 -23.56 -9.25 -12.07
CA THR A 125 -22.87 -8.28 -12.92
C THR A 125 -23.84 -7.25 -13.48
N ASP A 126 -25.00 -7.67 -13.96
CA ASP A 126 -26.02 -6.79 -14.53
C ASP A 126 -26.62 -5.87 -13.45
N LYS A 127 -26.90 -6.42 -12.26
CA LYS A 127 -27.47 -5.67 -11.12
C LYS A 127 -26.60 -4.48 -10.70
N TYR A 128 -25.30 -4.67 -10.60
CA TYR A 128 -24.39 -3.62 -10.14
C TYR A 128 -23.67 -2.87 -11.26
N GLY A 129 -23.80 -3.37 -12.50
CA GLY A 129 -23.19 -2.77 -13.69
C GLY A 129 -21.70 -3.06 -13.81
N PHE A 130 -21.27 -4.27 -13.47
CA PHE A 130 -19.90 -4.71 -13.71
C PHE A 130 -19.67 -5.04 -15.18
N GLU A 131 -18.69 -4.40 -15.79
CA GLU A 131 -18.23 -4.67 -17.15
C GLU A 131 -17.07 -5.66 -17.10
N ILE A 132 -17.34 -6.95 -17.29
CA ILE A 132 -16.32 -8.00 -17.24
C ILE A 132 -16.63 -9.16 -18.18
N ASP A 133 -15.60 -9.68 -18.86
CA ASP A 133 -15.70 -10.93 -19.61
C ASP A 133 -15.48 -12.14 -18.67
N LEU A 134 -16.57 -12.84 -18.37
CA LEU A 134 -16.59 -13.99 -17.46
C LEU A 134 -15.78 -15.20 -17.94
N ASN A 135 -15.49 -15.30 -19.24
CA ASN A 135 -14.76 -16.40 -19.85
C ASN A 135 -13.25 -16.14 -19.93
N ARG A 136 -12.82 -14.90 -19.75
CA ARG A 136 -11.43 -14.49 -19.85
C ARG A 136 -10.62 -15.06 -18.67
N LYS A 137 -9.39 -15.48 -18.94
CA LYS A 137 -8.47 -16.03 -17.93
C LYS A 137 -7.93 -14.90 -17.05
N ILE A 138 -7.73 -15.20 -15.76
CA ILE A 138 -7.28 -14.19 -14.77
C ILE A 138 -5.92 -13.60 -15.12
N TYR A 139 -4.98 -14.39 -15.66
CA TYR A 139 -3.65 -13.87 -16.06
C TYR A 139 -3.72 -12.84 -17.21
N GLU A 140 -4.79 -12.80 -17.99
CA GLU A 140 -5.02 -11.84 -19.07
C GLU A 140 -5.74 -10.56 -18.59
N MET A 141 -6.23 -10.55 -17.35
CA MET A 141 -7.02 -9.46 -16.80
C MET A 141 -6.13 -8.37 -16.22
N SER A 142 -6.60 -7.13 -16.37
CA SER A 142 -6.05 -5.98 -15.65
C SER A 142 -6.27 -6.13 -14.14
N VAL A 143 -5.59 -5.30 -13.36
CA VAL A 143 -5.73 -5.27 -11.89
C VAL A 143 -7.16 -4.90 -11.49
N SER A 144 -7.77 -3.94 -12.17
CA SER A 144 -9.15 -3.51 -11.97
C SER A 144 -10.16 -4.63 -12.24
N GLU A 145 -9.97 -5.40 -13.33
CA GLU A 145 -10.82 -6.56 -13.64
C GLU A 145 -10.67 -7.67 -12.59
N LYS A 146 -9.44 -7.96 -12.12
CA LYS A 146 -9.18 -8.93 -11.05
C LYS A 146 -9.89 -8.54 -9.76
N GLN A 147 -9.88 -7.27 -9.41
CA GLN A 147 -10.61 -6.75 -8.26
C GLN A 147 -12.12 -6.92 -8.41
N THR A 148 -12.63 -6.64 -9.60
CA THR A 148 -14.06 -6.87 -9.92
C THR A 148 -14.44 -8.34 -9.72
N VAL A 149 -13.59 -9.29 -10.15
CA VAL A 149 -13.81 -10.73 -9.92
C VAL A 149 -13.89 -11.05 -8.42
N GLU A 150 -12.98 -10.51 -7.60
CA GLU A 150 -13.01 -10.72 -6.13
C GLU A 150 -14.28 -10.17 -5.49
N ILE A 151 -14.75 -8.98 -5.91
CA ILE A 151 -16.00 -8.40 -5.39
C ILE A 151 -17.20 -9.28 -5.80
N ILE A 152 -17.29 -9.69 -7.06
CA ILE A 152 -18.38 -10.56 -7.53
C ILE A 152 -18.35 -11.91 -6.79
N LYS A 153 -17.18 -12.48 -6.56
CA LYS A 153 -16.99 -13.73 -5.80
C LYS A 153 -17.57 -13.64 -4.38
N VAL A 154 -17.35 -12.53 -3.69
CA VAL A 154 -17.90 -12.28 -2.36
C VAL A 154 -19.42 -12.12 -2.40
N LEU A 155 -19.94 -11.38 -3.38
CA LEU A 155 -21.38 -11.19 -3.59
C LEU A 155 -22.10 -12.50 -3.99
N TYR A 156 -21.48 -13.31 -4.86
CA TYR A 156 -22.01 -14.62 -5.27
C TYR A 156 -22.21 -15.55 -4.06
N ARG A 157 -21.36 -15.44 -3.06
CA ARG A 157 -21.45 -16.17 -1.80
C ARG A 157 -22.48 -15.62 -0.82
N GLY A 158 -23.17 -14.53 -1.19
CA GLY A 158 -24.27 -13.95 -0.43
C GLY A 158 -23.83 -12.99 0.68
N ALA A 159 -22.69 -12.35 0.58
CA ALA A 159 -22.27 -11.37 1.57
C ALA A 159 -23.21 -10.16 1.63
N ASP A 160 -23.61 -9.76 2.83
CA ASP A 160 -24.37 -8.55 3.14
C ASP A 160 -23.48 -7.45 3.71
N ILE A 161 -22.31 -7.83 4.23
CA ILE A 161 -21.29 -6.95 4.78
C ILE A 161 -20.00 -7.18 3.98
N LEU A 162 -19.54 -6.15 3.29
CA LEU A 162 -18.31 -6.19 2.47
C LEU A 162 -17.19 -5.44 3.19
N ILE A 163 -16.03 -6.06 3.25
CA ILE A 163 -14.79 -5.44 3.75
C ILE A 163 -13.82 -5.34 2.58
N LEU A 164 -13.34 -4.13 2.28
CA LEU A 164 -12.41 -3.86 1.18
C LEU A 164 -11.11 -3.29 1.77
N ASP A 165 -10.00 -4.02 1.61
CA ASP A 165 -8.69 -3.59 2.13
C ASP A 165 -7.88 -2.92 1.03
N GLU A 166 -7.71 -1.59 1.13
CA GLU A 166 -7.02 -0.71 0.17
C GLU A 166 -7.44 -0.93 -1.30
N PRO A 167 -8.75 -0.89 -1.62
CA PRO A 167 -9.24 -1.31 -2.92
C PRO A 167 -8.79 -0.42 -4.09
N THR A 168 -8.27 0.76 -3.83
CA THR A 168 -7.88 1.74 -4.84
C THR A 168 -6.37 1.91 -4.98
N ALA A 169 -5.57 1.06 -4.31
CA ALA A 169 -4.12 1.22 -4.23
C ALA A 169 -3.42 1.24 -5.61
N VAL A 170 -3.97 0.52 -6.57
CA VAL A 170 -3.40 0.32 -7.92
C VAL A 170 -4.34 0.76 -9.04
N LEU A 171 -5.48 1.39 -8.71
CA LEU A 171 -6.46 1.88 -9.68
C LEU A 171 -6.11 3.28 -10.17
N THR A 172 -6.43 3.55 -11.43
CA THR A 172 -6.45 4.90 -11.97
C THR A 172 -7.61 5.71 -11.36
N PRO A 173 -7.58 7.05 -11.40
CA PRO A 173 -8.70 7.88 -10.92
C PRO A 173 -10.06 7.48 -11.54
N HIS A 174 -10.11 7.23 -12.85
CA HIS A 174 -11.33 6.82 -13.54
C HIS A 174 -11.85 5.45 -13.08
N GLU A 175 -10.96 4.48 -12.84
CA GLU A 175 -11.34 3.17 -12.29
C GLU A 175 -11.82 3.28 -10.85
N THR A 176 -11.22 4.19 -10.07
CA THR A 176 -11.66 4.51 -8.69
C THR A 176 -13.08 5.05 -8.68
N ASP A 177 -13.41 6.00 -9.58
CA ASP A 177 -14.76 6.56 -9.69
C ASP A 177 -15.79 5.48 -10.05
N LYS A 178 -15.47 4.61 -11.01
CA LYS A 178 -16.33 3.44 -11.36
C LYS A 178 -16.56 2.51 -10.17
N LEU A 179 -15.51 2.20 -9.42
CA LEU A 179 -15.63 1.40 -8.20
C LEU A 179 -16.55 2.08 -7.18
N PHE A 180 -16.38 3.38 -6.95
CA PHE A 180 -17.21 4.14 -6.00
C PHE A 180 -18.70 4.13 -6.40
N ASP A 181 -19.00 4.23 -7.67
CA ASP A 181 -20.38 4.15 -8.16
C ASP A 181 -20.99 2.76 -7.90
N VAL A 182 -20.21 1.70 -8.06
CA VAL A 182 -20.65 0.34 -7.74
C VAL A 182 -20.91 0.21 -6.23
N LEU A 183 -20.01 0.72 -5.38
CA LEU A 183 -20.17 0.65 -3.94
C LEU A 183 -21.39 1.46 -3.45
N ARG A 184 -21.66 2.62 -4.05
CA ARG A 184 -22.88 3.41 -3.78
C ARG A 184 -24.15 2.63 -4.17
N LYS A 185 -24.16 1.93 -5.31
CA LYS A 185 -25.28 1.05 -5.72
C LYS A 185 -25.47 -0.10 -4.72
N MET A 186 -24.40 -0.74 -4.25
CA MET A 186 -24.47 -1.80 -3.25
C MET A 186 -25.02 -1.30 -1.93
N ARG A 187 -24.57 -0.13 -1.46
CA ARG A 187 -25.12 0.54 -0.26
C ARG A 187 -26.62 0.81 -0.41
N ALA A 188 -27.04 1.35 -1.55
CA ALA A 188 -28.46 1.61 -1.85
C ALA A 188 -29.31 0.33 -1.88
N ASP A 189 -28.70 -0.81 -2.24
CA ASP A 189 -29.29 -2.16 -2.21
C ASP A 189 -29.28 -2.80 -0.80
N GLY A 190 -28.87 -2.04 0.24
CA GLY A 190 -28.92 -2.48 1.62
C GLY A 190 -27.65 -3.13 2.14
N LYS A 191 -26.57 -3.22 1.33
CA LYS A 191 -25.28 -3.76 1.78
C LYS A 191 -24.56 -2.77 2.70
N SER A 192 -23.90 -3.29 3.73
CA SER A 192 -23.00 -2.50 4.59
C SER A 192 -21.57 -2.69 4.10
N ILE A 193 -20.81 -1.61 4.01
CA ILE A 193 -19.49 -1.63 3.38
C ILE A 193 -18.47 -1.02 4.34
N ILE A 194 -17.36 -1.71 4.54
CA ILE A 194 -16.21 -1.20 5.29
C ILE A 194 -15.05 -1.05 4.30
N ILE A 195 -14.47 0.14 4.23
CA ILE A 195 -13.31 0.42 3.40
C ILE A 195 -12.13 0.76 4.29
N ILE A 196 -11.03 0.03 4.11
CA ILE A 196 -9.74 0.38 4.72
C ILE A 196 -8.96 1.18 3.68
N THR A 197 -8.59 2.40 4.00
CA THR A 197 -7.72 3.22 3.15
C THR A 197 -6.92 4.20 4.01
N HIS A 198 -5.86 4.74 3.43
CA HIS A 198 -5.09 5.85 4.01
C HIS A 198 -5.22 7.14 3.16
N LYS A 199 -6.02 7.11 2.10
CA LYS A 199 -6.23 8.22 1.18
C LYS A 199 -7.44 9.06 1.61
N LEU A 200 -7.18 10.23 2.20
CA LEU A 200 -8.20 11.09 2.79
C LEU A 200 -9.27 11.54 1.80
N HIS A 201 -8.86 11.92 0.57
CA HIS A 201 -9.79 12.35 -0.47
C HIS A 201 -10.80 11.25 -0.86
N GLU A 202 -10.39 9.96 -0.85
CA GLU A 202 -11.29 8.84 -1.12
C GLU A 202 -12.31 8.65 -0.01
N VAL A 203 -11.86 8.79 1.24
CA VAL A 203 -12.73 8.73 2.41
C VAL A 203 -13.80 9.81 2.35
N LEU A 204 -13.40 11.06 2.11
CA LEU A 204 -14.31 12.19 2.01
C LEU A 204 -15.29 12.09 0.82
N ALA A 205 -14.87 11.44 -0.28
CA ALA A 205 -15.70 11.29 -1.46
C ALA A 205 -16.75 10.17 -1.37
N LEU A 206 -16.48 9.12 -0.56
CA LEU A 206 -17.28 7.89 -0.62
C LEU A 206 -18.00 7.53 0.68
N SER A 207 -17.35 7.70 1.85
CA SER A 207 -17.87 7.18 3.11
C SER A 207 -18.97 8.05 3.72
N ASP A 208 -19.84 7.43 4.51
CA ASP A 208 -20.83 8.13 5.34
C ASP A 208 -20.21 8.55 6.68
N ARG A 209 -19.38 7.67 7.24
CA ARG A 209 -18.67 7.87 8.51
C ARG A 209 -17.23 7.39 8.39
N VAL A 210 -16.40 7.97 9.25
CA VAL A 210 -14.96 7.65 9.31
C VAL A 210 -14.58 7.24 10.72
N ALA A 211 -14.12 6.02 10.90
CA ALA A 211 -13.54 5.54 12.15
C ALA A 211 -12.00 5.61 12.06
N VAL A 212 -11.36 6.16 13.07
CA VAL A 212 -9.90 6.33 13.09
C VAL A 212 -9.27 5.37 14.09
N LEU A 213 -8.27 4.62 13.61
CA LEU A 213 -7.40 3.76 14.42
C LEU A 213 -5.99 4.36 14.47
N ARG A 214 -5.41 4.42 15.66
CA ARG A 214 -4.04 4.90 15.88
C ARG A 214 -3.31 4.03 16.89
N LYS A 215 -2.15 3.46 16.51
CA LYS A 215 -1.30 2.61 17.36
C LYS A 215 -2.08 1.45 18.03
N GLY A 216 -3.05 0.85 17.32
CA GLY A 216 -3.87 -0.25 17.81
C GLY A 216 -5.11 0.17 18.61
N GLU A 217 -5.31 1.43 18.89
CA GLU A 217 -6.44 1.95 19.67
C GLU A 217 -7.47 2.65 18.76
N TYR A 218 -8.74 2.56 19.14
CA TYR A 218 -9.83 3.29 18.51
C TYR A 218 -9.87 4.73 19.05
N ILE A 219 -9.75 5.70 18.14
CA ILE A 219 -9.72 7.13 18.51
C ILE A 219 -11.11 7.75 18.49
N GLY A 220 -11.96 7.30 17.59
CA GLY A 220 -13.32 7.81 17.45
C GLY A 220 -13.87 7.60 16.04
N THR A 221 -15.16 7.90 15.89
CA THR A 221 -15.86 7.93 14.60
C THR A 221 -16.51 9.30 14.41
N VAL A 222 -16.36 9.84 13.20
CA VAL A 222 -16.95 11.14 12.79
C VAL A 222 -17.83 10.94 11.56
N GLU A 223 -18.87 11.76 11.42
CA GLU A 223 -19.65 11.85 10.19
C GLU A 223 -18.77 12.47 9.10
N THR A 224 -18.73 11.89 7.92
CA THR A 224 -17.84 12.37 6.83
C THR A 224 -18.15 13.80 6.40
N LYS A 225 -19.44 14.20 6.43
CA LYS A 225 -19.87 15.57 6.10
C LYS A 225 -19.29 16.65 7.04
N ASP A 226 -18.93 16.27 8.27
CA ASP A 226 -18.38 17.16 9.30
C ASP A 226 -16.84 17.07 9.37
N ALA A 227 -16.22 16.20 8.57
CA ALA A 227 -14.80 15.95 8.56
C ALA A 227 -14.07 16.78 7.48
N THR A 228 -12.83 17.14 7.77
CA THR A 228 -11.89 17.74 6.80
C THR A 228 -10.62 16.91 6.73
N GLU A 229 -9.85 17.02 5.65
CA GLU A 229 -8.54 16.35 5.56
C GLU A 229 -7.63 16.68 6.75
N GLN A 230 -7.66 17.93 7.22
CA GLN A 230 -6.89 18.35 8.38
C GLN A 230 -7.36 17.66 9.65
N SER A 231 -8.66 17.66 9.94
CA SER A 231 -9.22 17.04 11.16
C SER A 231 -8.94 15.53 11.19
N LEU A 232 -9.09 14.85 10.06
CA LEU A 232 -8.79 13.42 9.95
C LEU A 232 -7.29 13.14 10.14
N THR A 233 -6.42 13.97 9.56
CA THR A 233 -4.97 13.88 9.75
C THR A 233 -4.58 14.06 11.21
N GLU A 234 -5.16 15.05 11.90
CA GLU A 234 -4.90 15.29 13.32
C GLU A 234 -5.36 14.10 14.18
N MET A 235 -6.50 13.48 13.88
CA MET A 235 -6.93 12.25 14.56
C MET A 235 -5.98 11.08 14.32
N MET A 236 -5.49 10.89 13.09
CA MET A 236 -4.57 9.81 12.72
C MET A 236 -3.21 9.94 13.41
N VAL A 237 -2.66 11.14 13.45
CA VAL A 237 -1.29 11.40 13.95
C VAL A 237 -1.28 11.76 15.42
N GLY A 238 -2.37 12.36 15.93
CA GLY A 238 -2.52 12.77 17.32
C GLY A 238 -1.83 14.08 17.69
N LYS A 239 -1.43 14.86 16.72
CA LYS A 239 -0.84 16.21 16.86
C LYS A 239 -1.46 17.11 15.81
N LYS A 240 -1.55 18.42 16.12
CA LYS A 240 -1.82 19.42 15.10
C LYS A 240 -0.69 19.43 14.09
N ILE A 241 -1.01 19.23 12.82
CA ILE A 241 -0.05 19.23 11.72
C ILE A 241 -0.41 20.39 10.81
N SER A 242 0.58 21.24 10.50
CA SER A 242 0.46 22.14 9.37
C SER A 242 0.72 21.34 8.10
N LEU A 243 -0.25 21.31 7.19
CA LEU A 243 -0.07 20.74 5.86
C LEU A 243 0.74 21.66 4.95
N ASN A 244 0.93 22.94 5.37
CA ASN A 244 1.80 23.87 4.68
C ASN A 244 3.24 23.61 5.11
N ILE A 245 4.02 23.10 4.18
CA ILE A 245 5.47 22.99 4.33
C ILE A 245 6.07 24.35 3.98
N GLU A 246 6.58 25.05 4.99
CA GLU A 246 7.37 26.26 4.73
C GLU A 246 8.64 25.87 3.99
N ARG A 247 8.78 26.41 2.80
CA ARG A 247 9.91 26.16 1.93
C ARG A 247 10.49 27.49 1.49
N THR A 248 11.77 27.68 1.73
CA THR A 248 12.50 28.84 1.20
C THR A 248 12.72 28.69 -0.30
N ASP A 249 12.54 29.75 -1.05
CA ASP A 249 12.89 29.75 -2.47
C ASP A 249 14.39 29.57 -2.66
N PRO A 250 14.81 28.85 -3.72
CA PRO A 250 16.22 28.65 -4.01
C PRO A 250 16.92 30.00 -4.28
N VAL A 251 18.06 30.23 -3.65
CA VAL A 251 18.88 31.42 -3.87
C VAL A 251 19.86 31.13 -4.99
N ASN A 252 19.77 31.87 -6.12
CA ASN A 252 20.61 31.72 -7.30
C ASN A 252 20.74 30.25 -7.79
N PRO A 253 19.66 29.62 -8.22
CA PRO A 253 19.70 28.23 -8.65
C PRO A 253 20.57 28.04 -9.88
N ALA A 254 21.54 27.14 -9.78
CA ALA A 254 22.42 26.77 -10.90
C ALA A 254 22.02 25.39 -11.43
N ASP A 255 22.18 25.17 -12.74
CA ASP A 255 21.92 23.86 -13.35
C ASP A 255 22.92 22.85 -12.80
N MET A 256 22.40 21.79 -12.14
CA MET A 256 23.22 20.74 -11.50
C MET A 256 23.21 19.46 -12.31
N LEU A 257 22.04 18.99 -12.74
CA LEU A 257 21.88 17.79 -13.54
C LEU A 257 21.10 18.13 -14.80
N MET A 258 21.70 17.92 -15.97
CA MET A 258 21.08 18.16 -17.26
C MET A 258 20.97 16.84 -18.01
N VAL A 259 19.76 16.38 -18.24
CA VAL A 259 19.44 15.21 -19.06
C VAL A 259 19.02 15.70 -20.43
N LYS A 260 19.64 15.19 -21.48
CA LYS A 260 19.43 15.66 -22.87
C LYS A 260 19.15 14.48 -23.78
N HIS A 261 17.94 14.43 -24.32
CA HIS A 261 17.53 13.52 -25.40
C HIS A 261 17.83 12.04 -25.10
N ILE A 262 17.69 11.60 -23.83
CA ILE A 262 17.99 10.21 -23.49
C ILE A 262 16.91 9.27 -24.00
N SER A 263 17.35 8.18 -24.61
CA SER A 263 16.52 7.06 -25.06
C SER A 263 17.14 5.74 -24.62
N ALA A 264 16.31 4.79 -24.23
CA ALA A 264 16.75 3.47 -23.80
C ALA A 264 15.76 2.37 -24.20
N LYS A 265 16.28 1.15 -24.37
CA LYS A 265 15.50 -0.05 -24.66
C LYS A 265 15.66 -1.08 -23.54
N ASN A 266 14.64 -1.92 -23.38
CA ASN A 266 14.71 -3.09 -22.51
C ASN A 266 15.41 -4.26 -23.24
N ALA A 267 15.56 -5.38 -22.52
CA ALA A 267 16.22 -6.59 -23.06
C ALA A 267 15.48 -7.20 -24.27
N GLU A 268 14.17 -6.93 -24.41
CA GLU A 268 13.34 -7.37 -25.54
C GLU A 268 13.38 -6.38 -26.73
N GLY A 269 14.18 -5.33 -26.65
CA GLY A 269 14.33 -4.31 -27.72
C GLY A 269 13.21 -3.28 -27.80
N ARG A 270 12.29 -3.25 -26.81
CA ARG A 270 11.22 -2.24 -26.74
C ARG A 270 11.77 -0.93 -26.16
N MET A 271 11.36 0.20 -26.73
CA MET A 271 11.68 1.51 -26.19
C MET A 271 11.01 1.68 -24.82
N ILE A 272 11.79 2.01 -23.79
CA ILE A 272 11.35 2.28 -22.42
C ILE A 272 11.58 3.74 -22.01
N LEU A 273 12.52 4.42 -22.66
CA LEU A 273 12.69 5.87 -22.60
C LEU A 273 12.79 6.38 -24.03
N ASP A 274 12.07 7.44 -24.34
CA ASP A 274 12.03 8.01 -25.68
C ASP A 274 12.19 9.54 -25.61
N ASP A 275 13.35 10.03 -26.00
CA ASP A 275 13.71 11.47 -26.11
C ASP A 275 13.43 12.29 -24.83
N ILE A 276 13.83 11.80 -23.66
CA ILE A 276 13.62 12.47 -22.38
C ILE A 276 14.67 13.55 -22.15
N SER A 277 14.20 14.77 -21.84
CA SER A 277 15.05 15.91 -21.50
C SER A 277 14.49 16.69 -20.33
N PHE A 278 15.36 17.04 -19.36
CA PHE A 278 15.03 17.92 -18.24
C PHE A 278 16.30 18.44 -17.56
N THR A 279 16.14 19.48 -16.75
CA THR A 279 17.22 20.05 -15.93
C THR A 279 16.77 20.13 -14.48
N ALA A 280 17.60 19.64 -13.56
CA ALA A 280 17.44 19.84 -12.12
C ALA A 280 18.49 20.85 -11.62
N ARG A 281 18.05 21.81 -10.79
CA ARG A 281 18.85 22.94 -10.33
C ARG A 281 19.20 22.83 -8.85
N SER A 282 20.22 23.54 -8.45
CA SER A 282 20.60 23.62 -7.04
C SER A 282 19.49 24.26 -6.19
N GLY A 283 19.22 23.69 -5.02
CA GLY A 283 18.23 24.19 -4.06
C GLY A 283 16.77 23.94 -4.44
N GLU A 284 16.48 23.34 -5.62
CA GLU A 284 15.11 22.96 -6.00
C GLU A 284 14.82 21.48 -5.71
N ILE A 285 13.53 21.17 -5.63
CA ILE A 285 13.00 19.81 -5.62
C ILE A 285 12.25 19.59 -6.93
N LEU A 286 12.87 18.87 -7.87
CA LEU A 286 12.24 18.51 -9.13
C LEU A 286 11.41 17.23 -8.92
N GLY A 287 10.09 17.35 -9.03
CA GLY A 287 9.17 16.21 -8.98
C GLY A 287 8.94 15.61 -10.36
N ILE A 288 9.05 14.29 -10.47
CA ILE A 288 8.75 13.54 -11.71
C ILE A 288 7.52 12.68 -11.46
N ALA A 289 6.43 13.01 -12.16
CA ALA A 289 5.15 12.32 -12.02
C ALA A 289 4.87 11.47 -13.26
N GLY A 290 4.14 10.37 -13.05
CA GLY A 290 3.67 9.46 -14.11
C GLY A 290 2.90 8.29 -13.52
N ILE A 291 2.17 7.58 -14.37
CA ILE A 291 1.52 6.32 -14.00
C ILE A 291 2.56 5.17 -14.00
N ALA A 292 2.22 4.05 -13.38
CA ALA A 292 3.08 2.86 -13.38
C ALA A 292 3.47 2.45 -14.83
N GLY A 293 4.75 2.18 -15.06
CA GLY A 293 5.26 1.82 -16.38
C GLY A 293 5.56 2.97 -17.33
N SER A 294 5.50 4.25 -16.86
CA SER A 294 5.84 5.43 -17.70
C SER A 294 7.33 5.71 -17.80
N GLY A 295 8.21 4.84 -17.30
CA GLY A 295 9.67 4.99 -17.44
C GLY A 295 10.36 5.79 -16.33
N GLN A 296 9.67 6.21 -15.26
CA GLN A 296 10.29 6.98 -14.17
C GLN A 296 11.46 6.22 -13.52
N ARG A 297 11.28 4.91 -13.30
CA ARG A 297 12.31 4.05 -12.72
C ARG A 297 13.51 3.94 -13.65
N GLU A 298 13.27 3.62 -14.90
CA GLU A 298 14.30 3.44 -15.93
C GLU A 298 15.10 4.74 -16.16
N MET A 299 14.43 5.88 -16.08
CA MET A 299 15.09 7.19 -16.15
C MET A 299 16.02 7.43 -14.95
N LEU A 300 15.58 7.13 -13.72
CA LEU A 300 16.44 7.26 -12.54
C LEU A 300 17.60 6.26 -12.57
N GLU A 301 17.36 5.04 -13.06
CA GLU A 301 18.40 4.03 -13.26
C GLU A 301 19.42 4.46 -14.32
N ALA A 302 18.99 5.17 -15.37
CA ALA A 302 19.88 5.76 -16.37
C ALA A 302 20.78 6.86 -15.76
N VAL A 303 20.23 7.76 -14.95
CA VAL A 303 21.01 8.79 -14.22
C VAL A 303 22.02 8.14 -13.27
N ALA A 304 21.69 7.00 -12.66
CA ALA A 304 22.57 6.26 -11.76
C ALA A 304 23.61 5.36 -12.48
N GLY A 305 23.58 5.29 -13.82
CA GLY A 305 24.45 4.39 -14.59
C GLY A 305 24.07 2.92 -14.50
N LEU A 306 22.83 2.60 -14.10
CA LEU A 306 22.31 1.23 -14.00
C LEU A 306 21.56 0.78 -15.27
N GLN A 307 21.10 1.74 -16.08
CA GLN A 307 20.43 1.52 -17.36
C GLN A 307 21.30 2.05 -18.49
N ASN A 308 21.58 1.23 -19.51
CA ASN A 308 22.29 1.68 -20.70
C ASN A 308 21.42 2.56 -21.58
N LEU A 309 22.02 3.63 -22.13
CA LEU A 309 21.37 4.54 -23.05
C LEU A 309 21.70 4.18 -24.50
N GLU A 310 20.68 4.16 -25.35
CA GLU A 310 20.86 4.12 -26.82
C GLU A 310 21.38 5.48 -27.32
N ASN A 311 20.71 6.57 -26.92
CA ASN A 311 21.01 7.94 -27.31
C ASN A 311 20.95 8.89 -26.11
N GLY A 312 21.47 10.10 -26.34
CA GLY A 312 21.40 11.22 -25.39
C GLY A 312 22.58 11.28 -24.44
N GLU A 313 22.60 12.29 -23.62
CA GLU A 313 23.67 12.61 -22.68
C GLU A 313 23.12 13.05 -21.33
N ILE A 314 23.89 12.82 -20.28
CA ILE A 314 23.57 13.23 -18.92
C ILE A 314 24.76 14.02 -18.38
N PHE A 315 24.61 15.33 -18.19
CA PHE A 315 25.65 16.19 -17.65
C PHE A 315 25.38 16.47 -16.17
N TYR A 316 26.42 16.43 -15.39
CA TYR A 316 26.42 16.84 -13.99
C TYR A 316 27.48 17.91 -13.74
N ASN A 317 27.07 19.04 -13.15
CA ASN A 317 27.97 20.07 -12.69
C ASN A 317 28.43 19.80 -11.28
N THR A 318 29.71 19.51 -11.08
CA THR A 318 30.30 19.24 -9.77
C THR A 318 30.34 20.48 -8.91
N GLN A 319 30.58 20.32 -7.61
CA GLN A 319 30.74 21.43 -6.67
C GLN A 319 31.97 22.32 -7.03
N ASP A 320 32.97 21.73 -7.69
CA ASP A 320 34.17 22.42 -8.14
C ASP A 320 33.98 23.19 -9.46
N GLY A 321 32.78 23.16 -10.03
CA GLY A 321 32.42 23.88 -11.25
C GLY A 321 32.75 23.14 -12.55
N GLU A 322 33.14 21.88 -12.48
CA GLU A 322 33.39 21.05 -13.66
C GLU A 322 32.08 20.42 -14.17
N THR A 323 31.88 20.38 -15.50
CA THR A 323 30.77 19.66 -16.11
C THR A 323 31.23 18.28 -16.56
N VAL A 324 30.64 17.22 -16.01
CA VAL A 324 31.01 15.85 -16.29
C VAL A 324 29.86 15.12 -16.98
N ASN A 325 30.14 14.40 -18.07
CA ASN A 325 29.16 13.52 -18.70
C ASN A 325 29.08 12.19 -17.93
N LEU A 326 27.89 11.79 -17.52
CA LEU A 326 27.65 10.58 -16.74
C LEU A 326 27.36 9.34 -17.59
N ARG A 327 27.09 9.48 -18.89
CA ARG A 327 26.62 8.42 -19.80
C ARG A 327 27.42 7.12 -19.71
N ASP A 328 28.74 7.23 -19.74
CA ASP A 328 29.62 6.07 -19.78
C ASP A 328 30.30 5.77 -18.44
N LYS A 329 29.80 6.36 -17.37
CA LYS A 329 30.35 6.15 -16.02
C LYS A 329 29.64 4.99 -15.31
N THR A 330 30.42 4.27 -14.55
CA THR A 330 29.88 3.23 -13.66
C THR A 330 29.13 3.87 -12.49
N PRO A 331 28.17 3.15 -11.87
CA PRO A 331 27.46 3.65 -10.69
C PRO A 331 28.39 4.09 -9.54
N THR A 332 29.54 3.43 -9.39
CA THR A 332 30.54 3.79 -8.38
C THR A 332 31.18 5.16 -8.70
N GLN A 333 31.59 5.38 -9.95
CA GLN A 333 32.14 6.67 -10.39
C GLN A 333 31.13 7.82 -10.27
N ILE A 334 29.88 7.57 -10.65
CA ILE A 334 28.78 8.56 -10.51
C ILE A 334 28.60 8.95 -9.05
N ARG A 335 28.65 7.98 -8.14
CA ARG A 335 28.54 8.21 -6.70
C ARG A 335 29.75 8.99 -6.14
N GLU A 336 30.95 8.73 -6.62
CA GLU A 336 32.18 9.44 -6.23
C GLU A 336 32.13 10.92 -6.65
N LEU A 337 31.44 11.26 -7.75
CA LEU A 337 31.19 12.64 -8.17
C LEU A 337 30.17 13.39 -7.27
N GLY A 338 29.51 12.69 -6.33
CA GLY A 338 28.50 13.29 -5.44
C GLY A 338 27.06 13.05 -5.84
N VAL A 339 26.79 12.42 -6.98
CA VAL A 339 25.43 12.02 -7.38
C VAL A 339 25.02 10.79 -6.60
N ARG A 340 24.18 10.98 -5.59
CA ARG A 340 23.71 9.91 -4.72
C ARG A 340 22.30 9.48 -5.08
N LEU A 341 22.14 8.22 -5.43
CA LEU A 341 20.82 7.63 -5.63
C LEU A 341 20.32 7.04 -4.31
N SER A 342 19.22 7.61 -3.79
CA SER A 342 18.48 7.09 -2.63
C SER A 342 17.22 6.39 -3.14
N PHE A 343 17.36 5.14 -3.56
CA PHE A 343 16.28 4.38 -4.19
C PHE A 343 15.43 3.65 -3.13
N VAL A 344 14.14 4.00 -3.05
CA VAL A 344 13.15 3.31 -2.20
C VAL A 344 12.20 2.54 -3.11
N PRO A 345 12.47 1.25 -3.38
CA PRO A 345 11.69 0.47 -4.33
C PRO A 345 10.34 0.05 -3.75
N GLU A 346 9.41 -0.35 -4.63
CA GLU A 346 8.15 -0.98 -4.24
C GLU A 346 8.41 -2.33 -3.56
N ASP A 347 9.23 -3.19 -4.17
CA ASP A 347 9.75 -4.42 -3.53
C ASP A 347 10.94 -4.08 -2.62
N ARG A 348 10.62 -3.89 -1.37
CA ARG A 348 11.57 -3.43 -0.35
C ARG A 348 12.56 -4.50 0.07
N LEU A 349 12.14 -5.77 0.11
CA LEU A 349 12.97 -6.91 0.51
C LEU A 349 13.81 -7.47 -0.63
N GLY A 350 13.28 -7.45 -1.87
CA GLY A 350 14.00 -7.94 -3.03
C GLY A 350 15.04 -6.95 -3.57
N MET A 351 14.77 -5.64 -3.46
CA MET A 351 15.59 -4.60 -4.08
C MET A 351 16.13 -3.55 -3.10
N GLY A 352 15.50 -3.39 -1.94
CA GLY A 352 15.83 -2.33 -0.99
C GLY A 352 16.79 -2.77 0.11
N LEU A 353 16.57 -3.93 0.69
CA LEU A 353 17.32 -4.50 1.81
C LEU A 353 17.60 -5.98 1.59
N VAL A 354 18.67 -6.46 2.20
CA VAL A 354 18.95 -7.91 2.27
C VAL A 354 18.22 -8.48 3.49
N GLY A 355 17.10 -9.17 3.25
CA GLY A 355 16.18 -9.61 4.30
C GLY A 355 16.80 -10.43 5.42
N ASN A 356 17.75 -11.32 5.09
CA ASN A 356 18.41 -12.19 6.05
C ASN A 356 19.57 -11.53 6.82
N MET A 357 19.98 -10.32 6.42
CA MET A 357 20.93 -9.52 7.16
C MET A 357 20.23 -8.71 8.25
N ASP A 358 20.95 -8.47 9.35
CA ASP A 358 20.46 -7.59 10.40
C ASP A 358 20.51 -6.11 9.99
N ILE A 359 19.99 -5.23 10.85
CA ILE A 359 19.96 -3.78 10.59
C ILE A 359 21.38 -3.24 10.42
N THR A 360 22.30 -3.62 11.31
CA THR A 360 23.70 -3.15 11.28
C THR A 360 24.38 -3.55 9.98
N ASP A 361 24.21 -4.80 9.55
CA ASP A 361 24.80 -5.31 8.33
C ASP A 361 24.23 -4.63 7.07
N ASN A 362 22.93 -4.37 7.03
CA ASN A 362 22.33 -3.60 5.94
C ASN A 362 22.89 -2.17 5.87
N MET A 363 23.06 -1.48 7.03
CA MET A 363 23.72 -0.16 7.07
C MET A 363 25.15 -0.19 6.56
N MET A 364 25.84 -1.30 6.78
CA MET A 364 27.23 -1.48 6.38
C MET A 364 27.40 -1.66 4.87
N LEU A 365 26.40 -2.15 4.13
CA LEU A 365 26.49 -2.48 2.69
C LEU A 365 27.07 -1.35 1.83
N ARG A 366 26.86 -0.09 2.20
CA ARG A 366 27.37 1.08 1.49
C ARG A 366 28.70 1.63 2.03
N SER A 367 29.10 1.20 3.22
CA SER A 367 30.26 1.75 3.93
C SER A 367 31.36 0.76 4.22
N TYR A 368 31.19 -0.54 3.91
CA TYR A 368 32.16 -1.60 4.26
C TYR A 368 33.56 -1.39 3.67
N LYS A 369 33.68 -0.63 2.57
CA LYS A 369 35.00 -0.28 1.96
C LYS A 369 35.60 1.00 2.52
N LYS A 370 34.92 1.72 3.44
CA LYS A 370 35.46 2.93 4.05
C LYS A 370 36.42 2.53 5.17
N GLY A 371 37.68 2.91 5.04
CA GLY A 371 38.74 2.63 6.01
C GLY A 371 39.91 1.84 5.43
N HIS A 372 41.05 1.86 6.15
CA HIS A 372 42.29 1.17 5.76
C HIS A 372 42.52 -0.10 6.58
N SER A 373 41.57 -0.53 7.39
CA SER A 373 41.66 -1.73 8.25
C SER A 373 41.42 -3.00 7.44
N LEU A 374 42.10 -4.09 7.83
CA LEU A 374 41.84 -5.43 7.35
C LEU A 374 40.52 -6.00 7.86
N PHE A 375 39.91 -5.37 8.88
CA PHE A 375 38.64 -5.76 9.48
C PHE A 375 37.57 -4.72 9.15
N VAL A 376 36.36 -5.21 8.94
CA VAL A 376 35.18 -4.36 8.67
C VAL A 376 34.76 -3.64 9.95
N ASP A 377 34.62 -2.32 9.87
CA ASP A 377 34.07 -1.51 10.98
C ASP A 377 32.55 -1.72 11.09
N ARG A 378 32.12 -2.31 12.20
CA ARG A 378 30.70 -2.50 12.55
C ARG A 378 30.19 -1.47 13.57
N LYS A 379 31.10 -0.68 14.18
CA LYS A 379 30.70 0.25 15.24
C LYS A 379 29.92 1.42 14.67
N ASN A 380 30.48 2.12 13.69
CA ASN A 380 29.80 3.26 13.07
C ASN A 380 28.45 2.90 12.43
N PRO A 381 28.29 1.79 11.66
CA PRO A 381 27.00 1.33 11.16
C PRO A 381 26.00 1.00 12.29
N LYS A 382 26.46 0.44 13.40
CA LYS A 382 25.61 0.15 14.55
C LYS A 382 25.12 1.42 15.23
N ASP A 383 26.00 2.38 15.50
CA ASP A 383 25.66 3.68 16.10
C ASP A 383 24.66 4.43 15.20
N LEU A 384 24.85 4.39 13.89
CA LEU A 384 23.91 4.95 12.91
C LEU A 384 22.55 4.26 12.99
N ALA A 385 22.52 2.93 13.05
CA ALA A 385 21.30 2.14 13.16
C ALA A 385 20.52 2.47 14.44
N GLU A 386 21.22 2.61 15.58
CA GLU A 386 20.62 2.99 16.87
C GLU A 386 20.01 4.39 16.82
N ASN A 387 20.72 5.36 16.25
CA ASN A 387 20.21 6.72 16.05
C ASN A 387 18.95 6.75 15.20
N ILE A 388 18.92 5.97 14.11
CA ILE A 388 17.76 5.87 13.22
C ILE A 388 16.58 5.23 13.94
N ILE A 389 16.80 4.16 14.70
CA ILE A 389 15.76 3.49 15.49
C ILE A 389 15.12 4.48 16.46
N GLN A 390 15.92 5.31 17.14
CA GLN A 390 15.41 6.29 18.09
C GLN A 390 14.71 7.47 17.40
N SER A 391 15.34 8.08 16.39
CA SER A 391 14.82 9.30 15.75
C SER A 391 13.54 9.08 14.97
N LEU A 392 13.36 7.88 14.39
CA LEU A 392 12.18 7.51 13.62
C LEU A 392 11.20 6.60 14.35
N GLU A 393 11.42 6.37 15.64
CA GLU A 393 10.58 5.49 16.47
C GLU A 393 10.35 4.12 15.77
N VAL A 394 11.45 3.46 15.31
CA VAL A 394 11.36 2.15 14.66
C VAL A 394 11.17 1.08 15.74
N VAL A 395 10.05 0.38 15.70
CA VAL A 395 9.76 -0.70 16.67
C VAL A 395 10.53 -1.95 16.27
N THR A 396 11.60 -2.26 16.97
CA THR A 396 12.46 -3.44 16.77
C THR A 396 13.01 -3.91 18.10
N PRO A 397 13.29 -5.23 18.27
CA PRO A 397 14.00 -5.72 19.46
C PRO A 397 15.43 -5.17 19.60
N GLY A 398 16.06 -4.76 18.48
CA GLY A 398 17.41 -4.21 18.47
C GLY A 398 18.05 -4.26 17.08
N THR A 399 19.26 -3.72 16.96
CA THR A 399 20.01 -3.60 15.68
C THR A 399 20.46 -4.94 15.10
N ALA A 400 20.49 -6.00 15.89
CA ALA A 400 20.82 -7.37 15.45
C ALA A 400 19.62 -8.16 14.90
N THR A 401 18.45 -7.50 14.75
CA THR A 401 17.24 -8.15 14.23
C THR A 401 17.31 -8.28 12.71
N PRO A 402 17.13 -9.48 12.11
CA PRO A 402 17.07 -9.64 10.67
C PRO A 402 15.92 -8.83 10.05
N CYS A 403 16.21 -8.18 8.93
CA CYS A 403 15.23 -7.29 8.28
C CYS A 403 13.96 -8.02 7.84
N VAL A 404 14.03 -9.30 7.48
CA VAL A 404 12.85 -10.11 7.14
C VAL A 404 11.80 -10.19 8.26
N SER A 405 12.22 -10.00 9.51
CA SER A 405 11.33 -10.01 10.69
C SER A 405 10.52 -8.71 10.85
N PHE A 406 10.79 -7.68 10.05
CA PHE A 406 10.09 -6.40 10.14
C PHE A 406 8.75 -6.43 9.43
N ARG A 407 7.76 -5.73 10.00
CA ARG A 407 6.53 -5.41 9.28
C ARG A 407 6.80 -4.35 8.20
N ALA A 408 6.07 -4.41 7.09
CA ALA A 408 6.25 -3.58 5.90
C ALA A 408 6.39 -2.05 6.16
N VAL A 409 5.79 -1.54 7.23
CA VAL A 409 5.84 -0.12 7.62
C VAL A 409 7.18 0.30 8.18
N MET A 410 7.81 -0.58 8.95
CA MET A 410 9.12 -0.30 9.54
C MET A 410 10.22 -0.23 8.48
N PHE A 411 10.05 -1.00 7.40
CA PHE A 411 10.93 -0.94 6.23
C PHE A 411 10.97 0.44 5.58
N LYS A 412 9.82 1.14 5.48
CA LYS A 412 9.79 2.49 4.90
C LYS A 412 10.62 3.46 5.72
N LYS A 413 10.38 3.54 7.03
CA LYS A 413 11.10 4.46 7.93
C LYS A 413 12.60 4.17 7.89
N TYR A 414 12.98 2.90 7.94
CA TYR A 414 14.35 2.47 7.94
C TYR A 414 15.08 2.75 6.60
N LEU A 415 14.52 2.38 5.46
CA LEU A 415 15.06 2.67 4.13
C LEU A 415 15.21 4.16 3.87
N TRP A 416 14.24 4.97 4.30
CA TRP A 416 14.32 6.43 4.19
C TRP A 416 15.53 6.98 4.93
N ALA A 417 15.73 6.54 6.16
CA ALA A 417 16.82 7.05 6.98
C ALA A 417 18.21 6.56 6.54
N GLU A 418 18.34 5.26 6.16
CA GLU A 418 19.57 4.73 5.60
C GLU A 418 20.05 5.50 4.36
N ARG A 419 19.10 6.08 3.62
CA ARG A 419 19.38 6.68 2.31
C ARG A 419 19.48 8.19 2.34
N LEU A 420 19.02 8.85 3.39
CA LEU A 420 19.13 10.30 3.58
C LEU A 420 20.37 10.72 4.35
N LEU A 421 21.03 9.82 5.06
CA LEU A 421 22.27 10.01 5.81
C LEU A 421 23.47 9.35 5.11
#